data_073f7e381f3e6033d927a8bd951305e1
#
_entry.id   073f7e381f3e6033d927a8bd951305e1
#
_cell.length_a   1.000
_cell.length_b   1.000
_cell.length_c   1.000
_cell.angle_alpha   90.00
_cell.angle_beta   90.00
_cell.angle_gamma   90.00
#
_symmetry.space_group_name_H-M   'P 1'
#
loop_
_entity.id
_entity.type
_entity.pdbx_description
1 polymer ?
#
loop_
_entity_poly.entity_id
_entity_poly.type
_entity_poly.pdbx_seq_one_letter_code
_entity_poly.pdbx_strand_id
1 'polypeptide(L)'
;MKQYFYLEKEEGTRLISYFKFQANMDVGERRKPQSGSLVYELEASEVDLRLSTISNYRTNESLVIRLLEKKEDVDVSHQCFFQYELDRLKQLIQYKSGLILFSGPVDSGKTTTMYNLVKHRMAQETNQVISIEDPVEIEEPEFLQVQVNEAAGITYETLLKSTLRHHPDIIIVGEIRDEETAKMVIRGALTGHLIIASVHAKNAEGVVSRLKELGVSLDMLSQTIIGIVFQKLLPQYCQLCEGSCHASCTHQGQTSKRTVLYDVRADNELLSMLGPTSLVQEGKQSMRTFNQLLRKVLSYGYISEKTYQRYQIP
;
A
#
# COMPACT_ATOMS: atom_id res chain seq x y z
N MET A 1 7.95 -22.78 -3.68
CA MET A 1 6.56 -23.25 -3.81
C MET A 1 6.50 -24.62 -3.18
N LYS A 2 5.52 -24.88 -2.30
CA LYS A 2 5.37 -26.18 -1.62
C LYS A 2 4.22 -26.92 -2.32
N GLN A 3 4.46 -28.15 -2.80
CA GLN A 3 3.43 -28.98 -3.40
C GLN A 3 2.61 -29.65 -2.30
N TYR A 4 1.28 -29.55 -2.37
CA TYR A 4 0.37 -30.13 -1.38
C TYR A 4 -0.31 -31.40 -1.89
N PHE A 5 -0.74 -31.42 -3.16
CA PHE A 5 -1.38 -32.58 -3.79
C PHE A 5 -1.20 -32.52 -5.32
N TYR A 6 -1.54 -33.58 -5.99
CA TYR A 6 -1.55 -33.71 -7.43
C TYR A 6 -2.97 -34.01 -7.91
N LEU A 7 -3.38 -33.39 -9.00
CA LEU A 7 -4.65 -33.63 -9.69
C LEU A 7 -4.38 -34.11 -11.11
N GLU A 8 -5.19 -35.02 -11.58
CA GLU A 8 -5.19 -35.38 -12.99
C GLU A 8 -5.62 -34.18 -13.86
N LYS A 9 -5.18 -34.17 -15.12
CA LYS A 9 -5.39 -33.00 -16.01
C LYS A 9 -6.88 -32.63 -16.15
N GLU A 10 -7.76 -33.60 -16.23
CA GLU A 10 -9.20 -33.36 -16.34
C GLU A 10 -9.78 -32.74 -15.06
N GLU A 11 -9.37 -33.24 -13.92
CA GLU A 11 -9.80 -32.68 -12.60
C GLU A 11 -9.32 -31.25 -12.42
N GLY A 12 -8.04 -30.99 -12.73
CA GLY A 12 -7.48 -29.65 -12.70
C GLY A 12 -8.22 -28.67 -13.63
N THR A 13 -8.58 -29.11 -14.84
CA THR A 13 -9.36 -28.31 -15.78
C THR A 13 -10.77 -28.00 -15.26
N ARG A 14 -11.44 -28.99 -14.65
CA ARG A 14 -12.76 -28.80 -14.03
C ARG A 14 -12.68 -27.80 -12.87
N LEU A 15 -11.66 -27.92 -12.04
CA LEU A 15 -11.44 -27.00 -10.91
C LEU A 15 -11.24 -25.55 -11.37
N ILE A 16 -10.41 -25.34 -12.39
CA ILE A 16 -10.20 -23.99 -12.98
C ILE A 16 -11.52 -23.46 -13.55
N SER A 17 -12.25 -24.27 -14.31
CA SER A 17 -13.55 -23.89 -14.89
C SER A 17 -14.57 -23.52 -13.82
N TYR A 18 -14.62 -24.26 -12.71
CA TYR A 18 -15.48 -23.95 -11.57
C TYR A 18 -15.15 -22.57 -10.97
N PHE A 19 -13.88 -22.31 -10.67
CA PHE A 19 -13.48 -21.02 -10.11
C PHE A 19 -13.70 -19.85 -11.08
N LYS A 20 -13.47 -20.05 -12.39
CA LYS A 20 -13.78 -19.05 -13.40
C LYS A 20 -15.26 -18.71 -13.42
N PHE A 21 -16.13 -19.72 -13.37
CA PHE A 21 -17.57 -19.53 -13.32
C PHE A 21 -18.00 -18.75 -12.07
N GLN A 22 -17.52 -19.15 -10.90
CA GLN A 22 -17.83 -18.48 -9.63
C GLN A 22 -17.37 -17.02 -9.59
N ALA A 23 -16.27 -16.71 -10.26
CA ALA A 23 -15.67 -15.36 -10.29
C ALA A 23 -16.16 -14.51 -11.50
N ASN A 24 -17.23 -14.91 -12.19
CA ASN A 24 -17.76 -14.26 -13.38
C ASN A 24 -16.74 -14.06 -14.52
N MET A 25 -15.80 -14.99 -14.64
CA MET A 25 -14.81 -15.03 -15.71
C MET A 25 -15.35 -15.88 -16.89
N ASP A 26 -14.83 -15.63 -18.09
CA ASP A 26 -15.22 -16.42 -19.27
C ASP A 26 -14.61 -17.84 -19.19
N VAL A 27 -15.46 -18.85 -18.98
CA VAL A 27 -15.06 -20.26 -18.90
C VAL A 27 -14.58 -20.81 -20.25
N GLY A 28 -15.11 -20.27 -21.36
CA GLY A 28 -14.76 -20.69 -22.72
C GLY A 28 -13.42 -20.13 -23.20
N GLU A 29 -13.04 -18.95 -22.77
CA GLU A 29 -11.77 -18.34 -23.14
C GLU A 29 -10.62 -18.90 -22.30
N ARG A 30 -9.71 -19.62 -22.93
CA ARG A 30 -8.58 -20.31 -22.27
C ARG A 30 -7.21 -19.76 -22.64
N ARG A 31 -7.13 -18.79 -23.54
CA ARG A 31 -5.86 -18.25 -24.05
C ARG A 31 -5.52 -16.89 -23.44
N LYS A 32 -6.52 -16.04 -23.24
CA LYS A 32 -6.34 -14.71 -22.72
C LYS A 32 -6.21 -14.74 -21.20
N PRO A 33 -5.30 -13.95 -20.61
CA PRO A 33 -5.29 -13.73 -19.18
C PRO A 33 -6.64 -13.18 -18.70
N GLN A 34 -7.11 -13.67 -17.57
CA GLN A 34 -8.33 -13.21 -16.95
C GLN A 34 -8.11 -12.99 -15.45
N SER A 35 -8.86 -12.08 -14.88
CA SER A 35 -8.90 -11.84 -13.44
C SER A 35 -10.34 -11.75 -12.98
N GLY A 36 -10.61 -12.23 -11.78
CA GLY A 36 -11.93 -12.21 -11.17
C GLY A 36 -11.82 -12.24 -9.67
N SER A 37 -12.95 -12.00 -9.00
CA SER A 37 -13.06 -12.08 -7.55
C SER A 37 -14.35 -12.81 -7.16
N LEU A 38 -14.31 -13.47 -6.01
CA LEU A 38 -15.49 -14.08 -5.40
C LEU A 38 -15.36 -14.07 -3.88
N VAL A 39 -16.48 -14.02 -3.19
CA VAL A 39 -16.57 -14.26 -1.75
C VAL A 39 -16.83 -15.75 -1.54
N TYR A 40 -16.01 -16.40 -0.75
CA TYR A 40 -16.17 -17.81 -0.42
C TYR A 40 -16.56 -17.95 1.05
N GLU A 41 -17.71 -18.57 1.28
CA GLU A 41 -18.21 -18.83 2.63
C GLU A 41 -17.53 -20.09 3.20
N LEU A 42 -16.83 -19.93 4.30
CA LEU A 42 -16.39 -21.03 5.16
C LEU A 42 -17.37 -21.16 6.33
N GLU A 43 -17.42 -22.34 6.99
CA GLU A 43 -18.40 -22.66 8.05
C GLU A 43 -18.54 -21.58 9.14
N ALA A 44 -17.54 -20.75 9.38
CA ALA A 44 -17.54 -19.71 10.42
C ALA A 44 -17.04 -18.33 9.93
N SER A 45 -16.69 -18.16 8.65
CA SER A 45 -16.13 -16.90 8.14
C SER A 45 -16.29 -16.79 6.61
N GLU A 46 -16.33 -15.56 6.13
CA GLU A 46 -16.22 -15.26 4.70
C GLU A 46 -14.77 -14.94 4.35
N VAL A 47 -14.33 -15.41 3.20
CA VAL A 47 -12.99 -15.12 2.66
C VAL A 47 -13.13 -14.58 1.24
N ASP A 48 -12.57 -13.40 1.02
CA ASP A 48 -12.48 -12.84 -0.32
C ASP A 48 -11.35 -13.52 -1.10
N LEU A 49 -11.69 -14.03 -2.28
CA LEU A 49 -10.74 -14.67 -3.18
C LEU A 49 -10.53 -13.81 -4.42
N ARG A 50 -9.27 -13.52 -4.75
CA ARG A 50 -8.88 -12.97 -6.05
C ARG A 50 -8.26 -14.04 -6.90
N LEU A 51 -8.75 -14.17 -8.11
CA LEU A 51 -8.35 -15.18 -9.06
C LEU A 51 -7.64 -14.53 -10.24
N SER A 52 -6.60 -15.18 -10.72
CA SER A 52 -5.93 -14.79 -11.96
C SER A 52 -5.56 -16.03 -12.75
N THR A 53 -5.91 -16.05 -14.04
CA THR A 53 -5.55 -17.12 -14.95
C THR A 53 -4.62 -16.64 -16.05
N ILE A 54 -3.64 -17.46 -16.38
CA ILE A 54 -2.77 -17.31 -17.55
C ILE A 54 -2.58 -18.68 -18.20
N SER A 55 -2.41 -18.70 -19.51
CA SER A 55 -2.12 -19.92 -20.25
C SER A 55 -0.66 -19.99 -20.66
N ASN A 56 -0.11 -21.20 -20.59
CA ASN A 56 1.21 -21.47 -21.16
C ASN A 56 1.13 -21.64 -22.70
N TYR A 57 2.28 -21.80 -23.36
CA TYR A 57 2.39 -21.96 -24.80
C TYR A 57 1.69 -23.23 -25.37
N ARG A 58 1.31 -24.17 -24.49
CA ARG A 58 0.53 -25.39 -24.84
C ARG A 58 -0.95 -25.24 -24.51
N THR A 59 -1.44 -24.04 -24.25
CA THR A 59 -2.83 -23.72 -23.86
C THR A 59 -3.32 -24.40 -22.58
N ASN A 60 -2.40 -24.81 -21.70
CA ASN A 60 -2.77 -25.23 -20.36
C ASN A 60 -2.88 -24.01 -19.45
N GLU A 61 -4.02 -23.84 -18.80
CA GLU A 61 -4.27 -22.73 -17.89
C GLU A 61 -3.58 -22.98 -16.54
N SER A 62 -3.07 -21.90 -15.95
CA SER A 62 -2.64 -21.81 -14.57
C SER A 62 -3.58 -20.87 -13.84
N LEU A 63 -4.03 -21.25 -12.65
CA LEU A 63 -4.87 -20.44 -11.78
C LEU A 63 -4.09 -20.09 -10.51
N VAL A 64 -4.05 -18.81 -10.19
CA VAL A 64 -3.58 -18.30 -8.91
C VAL A 64 -4.79 -17.79 -8.13
N ILE A 65 -4.94 -18.27 -6.90
CA ILE A 65 -5.97 -17.83 -5.97
C ILE A 65 -5.25 -17.12 -4.82
N ARG A 66 -5.56 -15.84 -4.62
CA ARG A 66 -5.12 -15.07 -3.47
C ARG A 66 -6.26 -14.99 -2.48
N LEU A 67 -6.02 -15.48 -1.26
CA LEU A 67 -6.96 -15.34 -0.15
C LEU A 67 -6.71 -13.98 0.50
N LEU A 68 -7.77 -13.20 0.63
CA LEU A 68 -7.77 -11.93 1.35
C LEU A 68 -8.52 -12.19 2.66
N GLU A 69 -7.78 -12.36 3.74
CA GLU A 69 -8.40 -12.46 5.07
C GLU A 69 -8.97 -11.08 5.44
N LYS A 70 -10.23 -11.03 5.88
CA LYS A 70 -10.78 -9.83 6.55
C LYS A 70 -9.93 -9.62 7.80
N LYS A 71 -9.02 -8.65 7.74
CA LYS A 71 -8.21 -8.30 8.90
C LYS A 71 -9.12 -7.56 9.88
N GLU A 72 -9.21 -8.08 11.09
CA GLU A 72 -9.68 -7.30 12.23
C GLU A 72 -8.89 -5.99 12.30
N ASP A 73 -9.50 -4.94 12.84
CA ASP A 73 -8.88 -3.62 12.99
C ASP A 73 -7.51 -3.75 13.69
N VAL A 74 -6.49 -3.69 12.90
CA VAL A 74 -5.12 -3.78 13.40
C VAL A 74 -4.69 -2.39 13.83
N ASP A 75 -4.67 -2.13 15.13
CA ASP A 75 -4.12 -0.89 15.65
C ASP A 75 -2.63 -0.76 15.28
N VAL A 76 -2.32 0.16 14.36
CA VAL A 76 -0.95 0.43 13.88
C VAL A 76 -0.04 0.90 15.02
N SER A 77 -0.61 1.42 16.13
CA SER A 77 0.17 1.94 17.26
C SER A 77 1.09 0.89 17.89
N HIS A 78 0.71 -0.39 17.79
CA HIS A 78 1.46 -1.51 18.35
C HIS A 78 2.37 -2.24 17.35
N GLN A 79 2.42 -1.79 16.08
CA GLN A 79 3.10 -2.53 15.02
C GLN A 79 4.25 -1.78 14.33
N CYS A 80 4.72 -0.66 14.87
CA CYS A 80 5.86 0.06 14.31
C CYS A 80 7.12 -0.11 15.19
N PHE A 81 8.31 -0.13 14.56
CA PHE A 81 9.57 -0.20 15.29
C PHE A 81 9.89 1.08 16.06
N PHE A 82 9.48 2.22 15.55
CA PHE A 82 9.79 3.53 16.15
C PHE A 82 8.53 4.37 16.29
N GLN A 83 8.06 4.54 17.52
CA GLN A 83 6.85 5.29 17.83
C GLN A 83 6.93 6.74 17.33
N TYR A 84 8.10 7.39 17.39
CA TYR A 84 8.27 8.76 16.93
C TYR A 84 7.96 8.96 15.43
N GLU A 85 8.17 7.92 14.58
CA GLU A 85 7.78 7.98 13.17
C GLU A 85 6.26 7.91 13.01
N LEU A 86 5.60 7.11 13.82
CA LEU A 86 4.14 7.05 13.83
C LEU A 86 3.53 8.37 14.34
N ASP A 87 4.14 9.01 15.34
CA ASP A 87 3.68 10.30 15.86
C ASP A 87 3.81 11.40 14.79
N ARG A 88 4.87 11.38 13.97
CA ARG A 88 5.01 12.27 12.80
C ARG A 88 3.89 12.00 11.78
N LEU A 89 3.56 10.75 11.50
CA LEU A 89 2.44 10.40 10.61
C LEU A 89 1.11 10.91 11.15
N LYS A 90 0.88 10.76 12.45
CA LYS A 90 -0.32 11.29 13.12
C LYS A 90 -0.39 12.83 13.07
N GLN A 91 0.73 13.53 13.07
CA GLN A 91 0.77 14.98 12.88
C GLN A 91 0.46 15.34 11.42
N LEU A 92 1.03 14.64 10.44
CA LEU A 92 0.79 14.89 9.02
C LEU A 92 -0.68 14.75 8.64
N ILE A 93 -1.39 13.78 9.19
CA ILE A 93 -2.81 13.57 8.88
C ILE A 93 -3.72 14.68 9.43
N GLN A 94 -3.24 15.54 10.34
CA GLN A 94 -4.02 16.66 10.91
C GLN A 94 -4.05 17.89 10.00
N TYR A 95 -3.22 17.96 8.96
CA TYR A 95 -3.29 19.07 8.01
C TYR A 95 -4.64 19.08 7.28
N LYS A 96 -5.17 20.27 7.02
CA LYS A 96 -6.44 20.43 6.29
C LYS A 96 -6.30 20.18 4.79
N SER A 97 -5.12 20.44 4.25
CA SER A 97 -4.85 20.27 2.81
C SER A 97 -3.39 19.91 2.57
N GLY A 98 -3.13 19.34 1.41
CA GLY A 98 -1.82 18.90 0.97
C GLY A 98 -1.80 17.44 0.49
N LEU A 99 -0.62 16.98 0.14
CA LEU A 99 -0.42 15.65 -0.40
C LEU A 99 0.53 14.83 0.49
N ILE A 100 0.05 13.72 1.00
CA ILE A 100 0.86 12.72 1.70
C ILE A 100 1.05 11.52 0.77
N LEU A 101 2.29 11.17 0.48
CA LEU A 101 2.65 10.10 -0.44
C LEU A 101 3.21 8.89 0.29
N PHE A 102 2.57 7.75 0.11
CA PHE A 102 3.03 6.47 0.62
C PHE A 102 3.76 5.69 -0.45
N SER A 103 4.90 5.12 -0.12
CA SER A 103 5.68 4.27 -1.00
C SER A 103 6.22 3.03 -0.29
N GLY A 104 6.57 2.04 -1.06
CA GLY A 104 7.10 0.77 -0.57
C GLY A 104 6.71 -0.39 -1.48
N PRO A 105 7.31 -1.57 -1.28
CA PRO A 105 7.01 -2.75 -2.08
C PRO A 105 5.56 -3.20 -1.94
N VAL A 106 5.16 -4.13 -2.80
CA VAL A 106 3.87 -4.83 -2.66
C VAL A 106 3.84 -5.54 -1.29
N ASP A 107 2.69 -5.59 -0.66
CA ASP A 107 2.46 -6.17 0.68
C ASP A 107 3.26 -5.49 1.81
N SER A 108 3.65 -4.22 1.64
CA SER A 108 4.28 -3.44 2.72
C SER A 108 3.29 -2.82 3.70
N GLY A 109 1.98 -2.99 3.48
CA GLY A 109 0.92 -2.51 4.36
C GLY A 109 0.53 -1.04 4.14
N LYS A 110 0.78 -0.46 2.95
CA LYS A 110 0.43 0.94 2.64
C LYS A 110 -1.03 1.24 2.88
N THR A 111 -1.93 0.47 2.28
CA THR A 111 -3.39 0.64 2.41
C THR A 111 -3.83 0.59 3.88
N THR A 112 -3.35 -0.41 4.62
CA THR A 112 -3.64 -0.54 6.06
C THR A 112 -3.17 0.68 6.85
N THR A 113 -1.95 1.19 6.57
CA THR A 113 -1.43 2.38 7.25
C THR A 113 -2.24 3.63 6.90
N MET A 114 -2.54 3.85 5.62
CA MET A 114 -3.36 5.00 5.18
C MET A 114 -4.73 4.99 5.86
N TYR A 115 -5.41 3.85 5.88
CA TYR A 115 -6.73 3.71 6.48
C TYR A 115 -6.70 3.96 7.98
N ASN A 116 -5.75 3.36 8.71
CA ASN A 116 -5.65 3.55 10.16
C ASN A 116 -5.32 5.00 10.55
N LEU A 117 -4.52 5.71 9.74
CA LEU A 117 -4.25 7.13 9.97
C LEU A 117 -5.51 7.97 9.77
N VAL A 118 -6.29 7.69 8.72
CA VAL A 118 -7.56 8.38 8.47
C VAL A 118 -8.57 8.09 9.58
N LYS A 119 -8.72 6.82 9.97
CA LYS A 119 -9.57 6.44 11.13
C LYS A 119 -9.13 7.12 12.43
N HIS A 120 -7.82 7.24 12.65
CA HIS A 120 -7.29 7.96 13.81
C HIS A 120 -7.72 9.44 13.80
N ARG A 121 -7.75 10.10 12.64
CA ARG A 121 -8.26 11.47 12.51
C ARG A 121 -9.78 11.53 12.68
N MET A 122 -10.52 10.62 12.06
CA MET A 122 -11.99 10.54 12.19
C MET A 122 -12.46 10.30 13.62
N ALA A 123 -11.67 9.62 14.45
CA ALA A 123 -11.96 9.47 15.87
C ALA A 123 -11.88 10.81 16.66
N GLN A 124 -11.29 11.86 16.09
CA GLN A 124 -11.15 13.17 16.71
C GLN A 124 -12.13 14.20 16.16
N GLU A 125 -12.48 14.12 14.87
CA GLU A 125 -13.40 15.00 14.18
C GLU A 125 -14.13 14.27 13.05
N THR A 126 -15.36 14.71 12.76
CA THR A 126 -16.13 14.15 11.63
C THR A 126 -15.50 14.60 10.33
N ASN A 127 -15.12 13.64 9.47
CA ASN A 127 -14.58 13.91 8.14
C ASN A 127 -15.34 13.10 7.09
N GLN A 128 -15.58 13.70 5.92
CA GLN A 128 -16.01 12.97 4.74
C GLN A 128 -14.80 12.41 4.01
N VAL A 129 -14.68 11.09 4.00
CA VAL A 129 -13.57 10.37 3.37
C VAL A 129 -14.05 9.67 2.11
N ILE A 130 -13.34 9.89 1.00
CA ILE A 130 -13.60 9.17 -0.25
C ILE A 130 -12.31 8.45 -0.66
N SER A 131 -12.40 7.15 -0.93
CA SER A 131 -11.29 6.38 -1.49
C SER A 131 -11.56 6.00 -2.94
N ILE A 132 -10.51 6.04 -3.77
CA ILE A 132 -10.51 5.62 -5.18
C ILE A 132 -9.46 4.53 -5.32
N GLU A 133 -9.88 3.32 -5.67
CA GLU A 133 -9.03 2.13 -5.63
C GLU A 133 -9.21 1.23 -6.86
N ASP A 134 -8.21 0.39 -7.12
CA ASP A 134 -8.21 -0.56 -8.24
C ASP A 134 -7.57 -1.90 -7.83
N PRO A 135 -8.37 -2.81 -7.29
CA PRO A 135 -9.71 -2.65 -6.68
C PRO A 135 -9.64 -2.31 -5.18
N VAL A 136 -10.80 -2.13 -4.54
CA VAL A 136 -10.91 -2.02 -3.07
C VAL A 136 -10.34 -3.29 -2.41
N GLU A 137 -9.38 -3.11 -1.50
CA GLU A 137 -8.71 -4.22 -0.79
C GLU A 137 -9.25 -4.45 0.62
N ILE A 138 -9.69 -3.39 1.27
CA ILE A 138 -10.20 -3.39 2.64
C ILE A 138 -11.52 -2.65 2.61
N GLU A 139 -12.59 -3.31 3.01
CA GLU A 139 -13.88 -2.66 3.19
C GLU A 139 -13.86 -1.80 4.45
N GLU A 140 -14.24 -0.53 4.30
CA GLU A 140 -14.35 0.41 5.40
C GLU A 140 -15.71 1.12 5.33
N PRO A 141 -16.67 0.72 6.16
CA PRO A 141 -18.04 1.24 6.07
C PRO A 141 -18.18 2.75 6.29
N GLU A 142 -17.20 3.36 6.96
CA GLU A 142 -17.19 4.80 7.22
C GLU A 142 -16.67 5.63 6.04
N PHE A 143 -16.13 4.98 4.97
CA PHE A 143 -15.62 5.65 3.79
C PHE A 143 -16.59 5.49 2.61
N LEU A 144 -16.66 6.50 1.77
CA LEU A 144 -17.24 6.32 0.43
C LEU A 144 -16.14 5.73 -0.47
N GLN A 145 -16.19 4.40 -0.66
CA GLN A 145 -15.21 3.69 -1.47
C GLN A 145 -15.69 3.55 -2.91
N VAL A 146 -14.90 4.03 -3.86
CA VAL A 146 -15.20 3.92 -5.29
C VAL A 146 -14.11 3.13 -6.01
N GLN A 147 -14.53 2.24 -6.88
CA GLN A 147 -13.61 1.34 -7.58
C GLN A 147 -13.50 1.71 -9.06
N VAL A 148 -12.26 1.69 -9.56
CA VAL A 148 -11.95 1.85 -10.98
C VAL A 148 -12.53 0.68 -11.78
N ASN A 149 -13.09 1.00 -12.95
CA ASN A 149 -13.54 0.02 -13.94
C ASN A 149 -13.26 0.56 -15.34
N GLU A 150 -12.06 0.30 -15.84
CA GLU A 150 -11.62 0.80 -17.15
C GLU A 150 -12.52 0.32 -18.30
N ALA A 151 -13.05 -0.90 -18.21
CA ALA A 151 -13.96 -1.45 -19.21
C ALA A 151 -15.27 -0.65 -19.32
N ALA A 152 -15.69 -0.02 -18.23
CA ALA A 152 -16.85 0.86 -18.18
C ALA A 152 -16.51 2.35 -18.36
N GLY A 153 -15.22 2.69 -18.63
CA GLY A 153 -14.75 4.07 -18.73
C GLY A 153 -14.65 4.80 -17.38
N ILE A 154 -14.70 4.05 -16.26
CA ILE A 154 -14.57 4.59 -14.91
C ILE A 154 -13.09 4.55 -14.53
N THR A 155 -12.36 5.63 -14.86
CA THR A 155 -10.92 5.75 -14.63
C THR A 155 -10.62 6.54 -13.35
N TYR A 156 -9.37 6.49 -12.87
CA TYR A 156 -8.91 7.35 -11.76
C TYR A 156 -9.19 8.83 -12.04
N GLU A 157 -8.94 9.31 -13.25
CA GLU A 157 -9.17 10.70 -13.64
C GLU A 157 -10.64 11.09 -13.51
N THR A 158 -11.56 10.28 -14.08
CA THR A 158 -13.01 10.58 -14.03
C THR A 158 -13.53 10.54 -12.60
N LEU A 159 -13.07 9.59 -11.80
CA LEU A 159 -13.45 9.48 -10.39
C LEU A 159 -12.92 10.66 -9.56
N LEU A 160 -11.64 11.04 -9.72
CA LEU A 160 -11.07 12.21 -9.02
C LEU A 160 -11.81 13.51 -9.38
N LYS A 161 -12.14 13.74 -10.66
CA LYS A 161 -12.93 14.90 -11.07
C LYS A 161 -14.31 14.94 -10.41
N SER A 162 -14.96 13.79 -10.24
CA SER A 162 -16.25 13.70 -9.58
C SER A 162 -16.12 13.87 -8.07
N THR A 163 -15.14 13.23 -7.46
CA THR A 163 -14.86 13.27 -6.02
C THR A 163 -14.67 14.71 -5.52
N LEU A 164 -13.94 15.55 -6.25
CA LEU A 164 -13.74 16.97 -5.89
C LEU A 164 -15.05 17.79 -5.81
N ARG A 165 -16.16 17.29 -6.36
CA ARG A 165 -17.50 17.94 -6.27
C ARG A 165 -18.35 17.40 -5.12
N HIS A 166 -17.87 16.37 -4.43
CA HIS A 166 -18.55 15.77 -3.28
C HIS A 166 -18.13 16.37 -1.95
N HIS A 167 -17.34 17.47 -1.97
CA HIS A 167 -16.82 18.14 -0.78
C HIS A 167 -16.10 17.23 0.23
N PRO A 168 -15.18 16.37 -0.22
CA PRO A 168 -14.46 15.49 0.69
C PRO A 168 -13.47 16.28 1.53
N ASP A 169 -13.32 15.90 2.80
CA ASP A 169 -12.24 16.39 3.65
C ASP A 169 -10.93 15.68 3.35
N ILE A 170 -11.04 14.36 3.06
CA ILE A 170 -9.90 13.50 2.78
C ILE A 170 -10.18 12.66 1.54
N ILE A 171 -9.23 12.63 0.62
CA ILE A 171 -9.27 11.74 -0.55
C ILE A 171 -8.13 10.74 -0.46
N ILE A 172 -8.45 9.45 -0.51
CA ILE A 172 -7.46 8.38 -0.61
C ILE A 172 -7.40 7.94 -2.08
N VAL A 173 -6.19 7.93 -2.67
CA VAL A 173 -5.94 7.45 -4.02
C VAL A 173 -5.08 6.20 -3.93
N GLY A 174 -5.64 5.06 -4.29
CA GLY A 174 -5.00 3.75 -4.16
C GLY A 174 -3.58 3.73 -4.70
N GLU A 175 -3.40 4.21 -5.94
CA GLU A 175 -2.05 4.46 -6.47
C GLU A 175 -2.03 5.48 -7.62
N ILE A 176 -0.86 6.13 -7.79
CA ILE A 176 -0.57 7.02 -8.90
C ILE A 176 0.30 6.25 -9.91
N ARG A 177 -0.30 5.85 -11.05
CA ARG A 177 0.39 5.05 -12.09
C ARG A 177 0.80 5.88 -13.30
N ASP A 178 0.02 6.90 -13.63
CA ASP A 178 0.09 7.66 -14.87
C ASP A 178 0.12 9.18 -14.63
N GLU A 179 0.43 9.91 -15.69
CA GLU A 179 0.56 11.36 -15.69
C GLU A 179 -0.77 12.06 -15.38
N GLU A 180 -1.89 11.54 -15.85
CA GLU A 180 -3.21 12.15 -15.70
C GLU A 180 -3.65 12.08 -14.25
N THR A 181 -3.52 10.90 -13.63
CA THR A 181 -3.77 10.71 -12.20
C THR A 181 -2.87 11.60 -11.36
N ALA A 182 -1.56 11.68 -11.68
CA ALA A 182 -0.61 12.53 -10.96
C ALA A 182 -1.03 14.01 -11.01
N LYS A 183 -1.36 14.54 -12.19
CA LYS A 183 -1.82 15.92 -12.35
C LYS A 183 -3.10 16.22 -11.59
N MET A 184 -4.05 15.27 -11.58
CA MET A 184 -5.32 15.44 -10.86
C MET A 184 -5.12 15.45 -9.34
N VAL A 185 -4.27 14.58 -8.81
CA VAL A 185 -3.89 14.55 -7.39
C VAL A 185 -3.27 15.88 -6.96
N ILE A 186 -2.32 16.39 -7.75
CA ILE A 186 -1.70 17.71 -7.50
C ILE A 186 -2.74 18.84 -7.51
N ARG A 187 -3.63 18.86 -8.50
CA ARG A 187 -4.71 19.88 -8.54
C ARG A 187 -5.61 19.80 -7.32
N GLY A 188 -6.02 18.61 -6.92
CA GLY A 188 -6.84 18.42 -5.72
C GLY A 188 -6.15 18.95 -4.45
N ALA A 189 -4.86 18.68 -4.29
CA ALA A 189 -4.07 19.21 -3.16
C ALA A 189 -3.96 20.75 -3.20
N LEU A 190 -3.76 21.35 -4.39
CA LEU A 190 -3.72 22.82 -4.57
C LEU A 190 -5.07 23.48 -4.30
N THR A 191 -6.19 22.77 -4.51
CA THR A 191 -7.53 23.31 -4.27
C THR A 191 -8.02 23.16 -2.82
N GLY A 192 -7.14 22.76 -1.91
CA GLY A 192 -7.41 22.77 -0.48
C GLY A 192 -7.87 21.45 0.12
N HIS A 193 -7.73 20.32 -0.61
CA HIS A 193 -8.07 18.99 -0.12
C HIS A 193 -6.85 18.30 0.47
N LEU A 194 -7.06 17.48 1.50
CA LEU A 194 -6.05 16.56 1.97
C LEU A 194 -6.12 15.29 1.12
N ILE A 195 -5.04 15.01 0.40
CA ILE A 195 -4.94 13.81 -0.44
C ILE A 195 -3.86 12.89 0.12
N ILE A 196 -4.20 11.63 0.24
CA ILE A 196 -3.30 10.55 0.62
C ILE A 196 -3.22 9.60 -0.55
N ALA A 197 -2.03 9.39 -1.10
CA ALA A 197 -1.89 8.54 -2.27
C ALA A 197 -0.71 7.59 -2.14
N SER A 198 -0.78 6.43 -2.83
CA SER A 198 0.39 5.58 -2.95
C SER A 198 1.09 5.78 -4.29
N VAL A 199 2.41 5.58 -4.30
CA VAL A 199 3.23 5.58 -5.51
C VAL A 199 4.33 4.54 -5.38
N HIS A 200 4.63 3.82 -6.46
CA HIS A 200 5.69 2.84 -6.44
C HIS A 200 7.06 3.51 -6.64
N ALA A 201 7.89 3.45 -5.58
CA ALA A 201 9.29 3.89 -5.62
C ALA A 201 10.16 3.02 -4.70
N LYS A 202 11.48 3.06 -4.89
CA LYS A 202 12.44 2.23 -4.13
C LYS A 202 12.76 2.81 -2.75
N ASN A 203 12.59 4.10 -2.56
CA ASN A 203 12.85 4.87 -1.34
C ASN A 203 12.07 6.19 -1.40
N ALA A 204 12.20 7.02 -0.36
CA ALA A 204 11.51 8.31 -0.31
C ALA A 204 11.98 9.28 -1.43
N GLU A 205 13.26 9.31 -1.75
CA GLU A 205 13.85 10.12 -2.82
C GLU A 205 13.31 9.70 -4.19
N GLY A 206 13.13 8.39 -4.41
CA GLY A 206 12.56 7.82 -5.63
C GLY A 206 11.11 8.24 -5.89
N VAL A 207 10.37 8.63 -4.84
CA VAL A 207 9.00 9.16 -5.01
C VAL A 207 9.00 10.45 -5.81
N VAL A 208 9.90 11.38 -5.47
CA VAL A 208 10.04 12.66 -6.19
C VAL A 208 10.44 12.41 -7.65
N SER A 209 11.42 11.52 -7.87
CA SER A 209 11.85 11.16 -9.22
C SER A 209 10.70 10.57 -10.04
N ARG A 210 9.92 9.68 -9.43
CA ARG A 210 8.77 9.05 -10.10
C ARG A 210 7.70 10.05 -10.50
N LEU A 211 7.36 11.00 -9.64
CA LEU A 211 6.38 12.04 -9.99
C LEU A 211 6.89 13.00 -11.08
N LYS A 212 8.19 13.27 -11.11
CA LYS A 212 8.79 14.02 -12.23
C LYS A 212 8.69 13.26 -13.56
N GLU A 213 8.94 11.94 -13.55
CA GLU A 213 8.72 11.09 -14.73
C GLU A 213 7.26 11.13 -15.19
N LEU A 214 6.31 11.27 -14.27
CA LEU A 214 4.88 11.44 -14.54
C LEU A 214 4.51 12.90 -14.87
N GLY A 215 5.46 13.74 -15.25
CA GLY A 215 5.23 15.08 -15.79
C GLY A 215 4.90 16.15 -14.74
N VAL A 216 5.11 15.89 -13.43
CA VAL A 216 4.88 16.89 -12.38
C VAL A 216 6.16 17.68 -12.14
N SER A 217 6.08 19.02 -12.17
CA SER A 217 7.22 19.89 -11.91
C SER A 217 7.60 19.93 -10.41
N LEU A 218 8.88 20.22 -10.12
CA LEU A 218 9.33 20.38 -8.73
C LEU A 218 8.59 21.50 -8.01
N ASP A 219 8.25 22.59 -8.71
CA ASP A 219 7.51 23.71 -8.12
C ASP A 219 6.11 23.27 -7.65
N MET A 220 5.41 22.46 -8.44
CA MET A 220 4.12 21.90 -8.05
C MET A 220 4.27 20.94 -6.86
N LEU A 221 5.30 20.11 -6.86
CA LEU A 221 5.57 19.18 -5.76
C LEU A 221 5.88 19.93 -4.47
N SER A 222 6.70 20.99 -4.53
CA SER A 222 7.05 21.79 -3.36
C SER A 222 5.88 22.54 -2.73
N GLN A 223 4.86 22.88 -3.53
CA GLN A 223 3.64 23.56 -3.05
C GLN A 223 2.59 22.60 -2.50
N THR A 224 2.67 21.32 -2.83
CA THR A 224 1.59 20.37 -2.52
C THR A 224 1.98 19.28 -1.53
N ILE A 225 3.19 18.74 -1.64
CA ILE A 225 3.61 17.64 -0.78
C ILE A 225 3.90 18.14 0.63
N ILE A 226 3.24 17.55 1.61
CA ILE A 226 3.46 17.80 3.05
C ILE A 226 4.19 16.64 3.73
N GLY A 227 4.19 15.45 3.11
CA GLY A 227 4.90 14.29 3.62
C GLY A 227 5.12 13.20 2.59
N ILE A 228 6.27 12.53 2.68
CA ILE A 228 6.59 11.31 1.95
C ILE A 228 6.90 10.21 2.97
N VAL A 229 6.28 9.06 2.81
CA VAL A 229 6.40 7.92 3.70
C VAL A 229 6.85 6.71 2.90
N PHE A 230 8.05 6.24 3.16
CA PHE A 230 8.48 4.95 2.63
C PHE A 230 8.38 3.90 3.72
N GLN A 231 7.78 2.75 3.44
CA GLN A 231 7.56 1.71 4.43
C GLN A 231 7.88 0.30 3.93
N LYS A 232 8.37 -0.52 4.85
CA LYS A 232 8.51 -1.97 4.68
C LYS A 232 8.01 -2.71 5.90
N LEU A 233 7.39 -3.87 5.69
CA LEU A 233 7.06 -4.84 6.74
C LEU A 233 8.23 -5.79 6.92
N LEU A 234 8.81 -5.82 8.12
CA LEU A 234 9.95 -6.65 8.46
C LEU A 234 9.55 -7.78 9.43
N PRO A 235 10.03 -9.01 9.24
CA PRO A 235 9.85 -10.06 10.21
C PRO A 235 10.65 -9.74 11.48
N GLN A 236 10.00 -9.84 12.64
CA GLN A 236 10.68 -9.67 13.94
C GLN A 236 11.58 -10.86 14.24
N TYR A 237 12.66 -10.59 14.96
CA TYR A 237 13.52 -11.64 15.52
C TYR A 237 12.84 -12.26 16.73
N CYS A 238 12.70 -13.57 16.71
CA CYS A 238 12.20 -14.35 17.84
C CYS A 238 13.37 -15.05 18.52
N GLN A 239 13.57 -14.77 19.81
CA GLN A 239 14.64 -15.40 20.60
C GLN A 239 14.43 -16.91 20.76
N LEU A 240 13.16 -17.37 20.83
CA LEU A 240 12.83 -18.79 20.98
C LEU A 240 13.04 -19.59 19.69
N CYS A 241 12.91 -18.95 18.52
CA CYS A 241 13.13 -19.57 17.22
C CYS A 241 14.53 -19.26 16.66
N GLU A 242 15.33 -18.44 17.36
CA GLU A 242 16.61 -17.92 16.88
C GLU A 242 16.57 -17.31 15.47
N GLY A 243 15.42 -16.67 15.15
CA GLY A 243 15.16 -16.10 13.82
C GLY A 243 13.74 -15.58 13.65
N SER A 244 13.21 -15.68 12.44
CA SER A 244 11.82 -15.36 12.16
C SER A 244 10.91 -16.51 12.61
N CYS A 245 9.81 -16.20 13.29
CA CYS A 245 8.82 -17.21 13.65
C CYS A 245 8.22 -17.90 12.43
N HIS A 246 8.03 -19.20 12.52
CA HIS A 246 7.26 -19.97 11.56
C HIS A 246 5.75 -19.67 11.71
N ALA A 247 4.97 -19.91 10.65
CA ALA A 247 3.52 -19.67 10.67
C ALA A 247 2.79 -20.43 11.79
N SER A 248 3.33 -21.58 12.20
CA SER A 248 2.78 -22.44 13.27
C SER A 248 3.31 -22.14 14.67
N CYS A 249 4.11 -21.09 14.87
CA CYS A 249 4.59 -20.76 16.21
C CYS A 249 3.46 -20.20 17.07
N THR A 250 3.19 -20.85 18.20
CA THR A 250 2.13 -20.50 19.15
C THR A 250 2.61 -19.64 20.34
N HIS A 251 3.93 -19.51 20.50
CA HIS A 251 4.54 -18.77 21.63
C HIS A 251 4.56 -17.25 21.44
N GLN A 252 4.35 -16.77 20.22
CA GLN A 252 4.05 -15.36 20.00
C GLN A 252 2.54 -15.21 20.13
N GLY A 253 2.05 -14.71 21.23
CA GLY A 253 0.64 -14.36 21.40
C GLY A 253 0.10 -13.54 20.22
N GLN A 254 -0.95 -12.79 20.35
CA GLN A 254 -1.62 -12.00 19.31
C GLN A 254 -0.75 -10.94 18.59
N THR A 255 0.56 -10.84 18.89
CA THR A 255 1.48 -9.89 18.23
C THR A 255 1.80 -10.31 16.81
N SER A 256 1.69 -9.36 15.89
CA SER A 256 2.04 -9.56 14.48
C SER A 256 3.47 -10.09 14.31
N LYS A 257 3.62 -11.12 13.48
CA LYS A 257 4.94 -11.68 13.12
C LYS A 257 5.80 -10.71 12.28
N ARG A 258 5.22 -9.60 11.85
CA ARG A 258 5.86 -8.55 11.05
C ARG A 258 5.54 -7.18 11.64
N THR A 259 6.53 -6.29 11.63
CA THR A 259 6.42 -4.92 12.14
C THR A 259 6.82 -3.93 11.05
N VAL A 260 6.15 -2.80 11.01
CA VAL A 260 6.41 -1.76 10.01
C VAL A 260 7.62 -0.94 10.41
N LEU A 261 8.52 -0.73 9.45
CA LEU A 261 9.55 0.30 9.52
C LEU A 261 9.15 1.44 8.58
N TYR A 262 8.93 2.63 9.15
CA TYR A 262 8.64 3.86 8.43
C TYR A 262 9.89 4.69 8.24
N ASP A 263 10.03 5.31 7.07
CA ASP A 263 10.95 6.41 6.78
C ASP A 263 10.08 7.61 6.36
N VAL A 264 9.82 8.50 7.31
CA VAL A 264 8.94 9.66 7.12
C VAL A 264 9.77 10.89 6.80
N ARG A 265 9.46 11.53 5.68
CA ARG A 265 10.04 12.80 5.24
C ARG A 265 9.00 13.90 5.31
N ALA A 266 9.22 14.86 6.16
CA ALA A 266 8.39 16.02 6.36
C ALA A 266 9.27 17.24 6.68
N ASP A 267 8.70 18.43 6.72
CA ASP A 267 9.33 19.67 7.13
C ASP A 267 10.68 19.93 6.42
N ASN A 268 11.74 20.18 7.16
CA ASN A 268 13.06 20.49 6.62
C ASN A 268 13.65 19.34 5.77
N GLU A 269 13.35 18.08 6.10
CA GLU A 269 13.81 16.93 5.33
C GLU A 269 13.16 16.91 3.94
N LEU A 270 11.87 17.24 3.88
CA LEU A 270 11.12 17.35 2.63
C LEU A 270 11.58 18.56 1.80
N LEU A 271 11.75 19.71 2.45
CA LEU A 271 12.26 20.92 1.79
C LEU A 271 13.64 20.71 1.17
N SER A 272 14.52 19.95 1.82
CA SER A 272 15.85 19.62 1.26
C SER A 272 15.77 18.70 0.04
N MET A 273 14.70 17.90 -0.10
CA MET A 273 14.46 17.03 -1.25
C MET A 273 13.82 17.78 -2.43
N LEU A 274 12.98 18.78 -2.16
CA LEU A 274 12.19 19.51 -3.15
C LEU A 274 12.75 20.89 -3.48
N GLY A 275 13.61 21.44 -2.63
CA GLY A 275 14.18 22.78 -2.80
C GLY A 275 15.27 22.85 -3.86
N PRO A 276 15.57 24.07 -4.37
CA PRO A 276 16.69 24.28 -5.28
C PRO A 276 18.02 23.93 -4.60
N THR A 277 18.92 23.33 -5.34
CA THR A 277 20.24 22.82 -4.89
C THR A 277 21.08 23.86 -4.15
N SER A 278 20.80 25.16 -4.33
CA SER A 278 21.48 26.28 -3.68
C SER A 278 21.16 26.43 -2.18
N LEU A 279 20.00 25.99 -1.71
CA LEU A 279 19.59 26.08 -0.30
C LEU A 279 20.11 24.89 0.54
N VAL A 280 20.61 23.85 -0.11
CA VAL A 280 21.07 22.59 0.52
C VAL A 280 22.46 22.76 1.20
N GLN A 281 23.19 23.88 0.97
CA GLN A 281 24.58 24.02 1.41
C GLN A 281 24.78 24.49 2.86
N GLU A 282 23.77 25.05 3.54
CA GLU A 282 23.96 25.60 4.89
C GLU A 282 23.53 24.72 6.06
N GLY A 283 23.00 23.55 5.80
CA GLY A 283 22.56 22.62 6.85
C GLY A 283 22.70 21.16 6.43
N LYS A 284 23.94 20.66 6.24
CA LYS A 284 24.19 19.22 6.13
C LYS A 284 23.88 18.50 7.47
N GLN A 285 22.65 18.51 7.93
CA GLN A 285 22.16 17.39 8.71
C GLN A 285 22.09 16.21 7.75
N SER A 286 22.92 15.20 7.98
CA SER A 286 22.90 13.93 7.23
C SER A 286 21.46 13.43 7.21
N MET A 287 20.79 13.54 6.06
CA MET A 287 19.42 13.04 5.92
C MET A 287 19.40 11.59 6.31
N ARG A 288 18.60 11.27 7.31
CA ARG A 288 18.43 9.90 7.80
C ARG A 288 17.81 9.05 6.69
N THR A 289 18.49 8.00 6.28
CA THR A 289 17.99 7.11 5.21
C THR A 289 17.27 5.91 5.80
N PHE A 290 16.43 5.24 5.00
CA PHE A 290 15.81 3.98 5.39
C PHE A 290 16.84 2.94 5.87
N ASN A 291 18.00 2.85 5.21
CA ASN A 291 19.06 1.91 5.61
C ASN A 291 19.67 2.24 6.98
N GLN A 292 19.73 3.52 7.37
CA GLN A 292 20.16 3.90 8.72
C GLN A 292 19.11 3.51 9.77
N LEU A 293 17.82 3.67 9.47
CA LEU A 293 16.74 3.19 10.33
C LEU A 293 16.78 1.66 10.45
N LEU A 294 16.96 0.96 9.34
CA LEU A 294 17.09 -0.50 9.32
C LEU A 294 18.30 -0.98 10.16
N ARG A 295 19.44 -0.29 10.07
CA ARG A 295 20.63 -0.57 10.92
C ARG A 295 20.32 -0.36 12.40
N LYS A 296 19.56 0.67 12.74
CA LYS A 296 19.13 0.93 14.11
C LYS A 296 18.23 -0.18 14.65
N VAL A 297 17.29 -0.70 13.81
CA VAL A 297 16.43 -1.84 14.16
C VAL A 297 17.28 -3.10 14.42
N LEU A 298 18.32 -3.33 13.61
CA LEU A 298 19.27 -4.43 13.83
C LEU A 298 20.05 -4.25 15.15
N SER A 299 20.58 -3.04 15.39
CA SER A 299 21.40 -2.78 16.60
C SER A 299 20.59 -2.92 17.91
N TYR A 300 19.28 -2.78 17.86
CA TYR A 300 18.38 -3.04 18.98
C TYR A 300 17.97 -4.52 19.10
N GLY A 301 18.42 -5.39 18.19
CA GLY A 301 18.11 -6.82 18.23
C GLY A 301 16.67 -7.17 17.78
N TYR A 302 15.94 -6.23 17.15
CA TYR A 302 14.59 -6.48 16.69
C TYR A 302 14.49 -7.33 15.42
N ILE A 303 15.58 -7.38 14.63
CA ILE A 303 15.67 -8.21 13.42
C ILE A 303 17.01 -8.94 13.40
N SER A 304 17.09 -10.04 12.64
CA SER A 304 18.34 -10.76 12.41
C SER A 304 19.23 -10.09 11.37
N GLU A 305 20.53 -10.38 11.39
CA GLU A 305 21.50 -9.96 10.36
C GLU A 305 21.03 -10.36 8.95
N LYS A 306 20.53 -11.58 8.80
CA LYS A 306 19.96 -12.08 7.53
C LYS A 306 18.78 -11.23 7.06
N THR A 307 17.91 -10.81 7.97
CA THR A 307 16.80 -9.89 7.67
C THR A 307 17.33 -8.54 7.24
N TYR A 308 18.31 -7.99 7.95
CA TYR A 308 18.96 -6.73 7.62
C TYR A 308 19.51 -6.74 6.19
N GLN A 309 20.34 -7.73 5.83
CA GLN A 309 20.94 -7.85 4.50
C GLN A 309 19.88 -7.96 3.40
N ARG A 310 18.80 -8.72 3.65
CA ARG A 310 17.71 -8.92 2.67
C ARG A 310 16.88 -7.67 2.41
N TYR A 311 16.72 -6.79 3.40
CA TYR A 311 15.80 -5.66 3.34
C TYR A 311 16.51 -4.32 3.10
N GLN A 312 17.81 -4.28 2.99
CA GLN A 312 18.55 -3.10 2.55
C GLN A 312 18.03 -2.60 1.19
N ILE A 313 18.11 -1.28 0.99
CA ILE A 313 17.90 -0.64 -0.30
C ILE A 313 19.28 -0.46 -0.92
N PRO A 314 19.49 -0.97 -2.15
CA PRO A 314 20.77 -0.84 -2.86
C PRO A 314 21.17 0.60 -3.10
#